data_67505cc07d89f7dd8bd8c2878734dbc5
#
_entry.id   67505cc07d89f7dd8bd8c2878734dbc5
#
_cell.length_a   1.000
_cell.length_b   1.000
_cell.length_c   1.000
_cell.angle_alpha   90.00
_cell.angle_beta   90.00
_cell.angle_gamma   90.00
#
_symmetry.space_group_name_H-M   'P 1'
#
loop_
_entity.id
_entity.type
_entity.pdbx_description
1 polymer ?
#
loop_
_entity_poly.entity_id
_entity_poly.type
_entity_poly.pdbx_seq_one_letter_code
_entity_poly.pdbx_strand_id
1 'polypeptide(L)'
;MKKKLIAAILTGAMLVAGMSTSVWADGEKSFVYGTTGYSEEMGDAGLNPHDNYSGWSALRYGVGETLFKYNDNMEVEPWLATDYEFVDDTTVKITLRDGVKFSSGRTMDAEAVKECLEDLIAVHDRAPYDLKIDHIDADGLTLTIYTTEPCPAIINYLGDPYGAIIDMDYGVQGEGGSANVAGTGPYIAENVTPTQIDLVKNENYWGGEVKVDKVTVKSFADGSALTAALQTGDIQGTYGLQYDNYPLFENNSDYTINSCATSRCFFGQFNMDSEIMQDQNVRKAVEMGIDKDGFCSVIMQGRGVPAKAAFPSSFSYGNDAVETVSYDPDGAKKLLEESGWTDTDGDGYVDKDGQKLSINWLTYPTRLEQPKLAEYAQATLKDIGIDVVVNNTSDHMTIAKSGDFDVYVSSTTTAPTGDPEYFFTSTVTGAKNYGNYQNEEVTKLTDQLHQTFDKDERSKLAVELQQDILDDDAFFFVSHLNMGIVTKPNVTGMAAHPCAYYGITPSLDVMYMFVENKILWILCFL
;
A
#
# COMPACT_ATOMS: atom_id res chain seq x y z
N MET A 1 15.51 34.66 -63.69
CA MET A 1 14.51 34.04 -62.81
C MET A 1 14.77 32.54 -62.49
N LYS A 2 16.02 32.07 -62.48
CA LYS A 2 16.38 30.67 -62.19
C LYS A 2 17.27 30.48 -60.96
N LYS A 3 17.44 31.49 -60.11
CA LYS A 3 18.26 31.43 -58.87
C LYS A 3 17.47 31.60 -57.58
N LYS A 4 16.13 31.69 -57.62
CA LYS A 4 15.27 31.78 -56.41
C LYS A 4 14.47 30.52 -56.11
N LEU A 5 14.59 29.45 -56.90
CA LEU A 5 13.86 28.17 -56.68
C LEU A 5 14.69 27.09 -55.99
N ILE A 6 16.01 27.34 -55.79
CA ILE A 6 16.90 26.34 -55.13
C ILE A 6 17.03 26.60 -53.61
N ALA A 7 16.68 27.83 -53.15
CA ALA A 7 16.73 28.14 -51.72
C ALA A 7 15.51 27.68 -50.92
N ALA A 8 14.38 27.31 -51.56
CA ALA A 8 13.17 26.87 -50.89
C ALA A 8 13.11 25.34 -50.66
N ILE A 9 13.99 24.56 -51.29
CA ILE A 9 14.04 23.09 -51.14
C ILE A 9 15.05 22.66 -50.06
N LEU A 10 16.01 23.54 -49.73
CA LEU A 10 16.99 23.27 -48.65
C LEU A 10 16.51 23.66 -47.25
N THR A 11 15.43 24.46 -47.13
CA THR A 11 14.86 24.84 -45.83
C THR A 11 13.74 23.88 -45.37
N GLY A 12 13.23 23.03 -46.28
CA GLY A 12 12.27 21.97 -45.93
C GLY A 12 12.90 20.67 -45.44
N ALA A 13 14.20 20.47 -45.65
CA ALA A 13 14.91 19.26 -45.27
C ALA A 13 15.61 19.32 -43.90
N MET A 14 15.60 20.49 -43.22
CA MET A 14 16.21 20.65 -41.88
C MET A 14 15.19 20.68 -40.72
N LEU A 15 13.90 20.54 -41.00
CA LEU A 15 12.85 20.48 -39.96
C LEU A 15 12.33 19.05 -39.69
N VAL A 16 12.93 18.04 -40.34
CA VAL A 16 12.61 16.61 -40.08
C VAL A 16 13.75 15.89 -39.31
N ALA A 17 14.85 16.60 -39.00
CA ALA A 17 16.00 16.01 -38.28
C ALA A 17 15.97 16.23 -36.76
N GLY A 18 14.79 16.55 -36.20
CA GLY A 18 14.59 16.73 -34.75
C GLY A 18 13.73 15.66 -34.05
N MET A 19 13.23 14.67 -34.79
CA MET A 19 12.76 13.44 -34.17
C MET A 19 13.98 12.53 -34.04
N SER A 20 14.62 12.59 -32.90
CA SER A 20 15.55 11.54 -32.46
C SER A 20 14.72 10.24 -32.37
N THR A 21 14.63 9.52 -33.49
CA THR A 21 14.45 8.08 -33.40
C THR A 21 15.68 7.60 -32.65
N SER A 22 15.53 7.33 -31.36
CA SER A 22 16.44 6.46 -30.64
C SER A 22 16.46 5.14 -31.40
N VAL A 23 17.41 4.99 -32.31
CA VAL A 23 17.77 3.70 -32.89
C VAL A 23 18.42 2.96 -31.73
N TRP A 24 17.62 2.18 -31.00
CA TRP A 24 18.10 1.26 -30.00
C TRP A 24 19.02 0.28 -30.73
N ALA A 25 20.21 0.12 -30.22
CA ALA A 25 21.12 -0.92 -30.67
C ALA A 25 20.40 -2.27 -30.49
N ASP A 26 20.52 -3.13 -31.50
CA ASP A 26 19.89 -4.44 -31.59
C ASP A 26 20.09 -5.21 -30.27
N GLY A 27 19.02 -5.41 -29.47
CA GLY A 27 18.98 -6.38 -28.39
C GLY A 27 18.76 -5.90 -26.96
N GLU A 28 19.02 -4.62 -26.59
CA GLU A 28 18.88 -4.20 -25.18
C GLU A 28 17.42 -3.80 -24.85
N LYS A 29 16.79 -4.50 -23.89
CA LYS A 29 15.44 -4.19 -23.40
C LYS A 29 15.51 -3.18 -22.28
N SER A 30 14.73 -2.12 -22.35
CA SER A 30 14.64 -1.10 -21.30
C SER A 30 13.21 -0.79 -20.92
N PHE A 31 13.00 -0.43 -19.64
CA PHE A 31 11.72 -0.08 -19.06
C PHE A 31 11.86 1.20 -18.24
N VAL A 32 10.92 2.14 -18.40
CA VAL A 32 10.85 3.36 -17.60
C VAL A 32 9.60 3.30 -16.73
N TYR A 33 9.82 3.30 -15.42
CA TYR A 33 8.78 3.26 -14.39
C TYR A 33 8.60 4.62 -13.74
N GLY A 34 7.37 5.05 -13.54
CA GLY A 34 7.03 6.30 -12.85
C GLY A 34 6.40 6.05 -11.48
N THR A 35 6.71 6.90 -10.52
CA THR A 35 6.12 6.86 -9.17
C THR A 35 6.02 8.27 -8.58
N THR A 36 5.11 8.46 -7.63
CA THR A 36 5.06 9.63 -6.74
C THR A 36 5.58 9.30 -5.34
N GLY A 37 5.83 8.02 -5.06
CA GLY A 37 6.21 7.51 -3.73
C GLY A 37 7.71 7.49 -3.47
N TYR A 38 8.52 8.00 -4.40
CA TYR A 38 9.97 8.12 -4.25
C TYR A 38 10.34 9.61 -4.18
N SER A 39 10.24 10.17 -2.99
CA SER A 39 10.62 11.58 -2.73
C SER A 39 11.03 11.74 -1.27
N GLU A 40 11.94 12.68 -0.99
CA GLU A 40 12.37 13.02 0.37
C GLU A 40 11.20 13.48 1.26
N GLU A 41 10.19 14.14 0.70
CA GLU A 41 9.00 14.60 1.43
C GLU A 41 8.13 13.45 1.95
N MET A 42 8.19 12.28 1.32
CA MET A 42 7.45 11.08 1.73
C MET A 42 8.28 10.17 2.66
N GLY A 43 9.52 10.55 3.00
CA GLY A 43 10.43 9.74 3.81
C GLY A 43 11.04 8.54 3.08
N ASP A 44 10.93 8.52 1.76
CA ASP A 44 11.57 7.48 0.93
C ASP A 44 13.03 7.88 0.71
N ALA A 45 13.89 7.48 1.62
CA ALA A 45 15.31 7.84 1.63
C ALA A 45 16.17 6.82 0.85
N GLY A 46 16.05 6.81 -0.47
CA GLY A 46 16.85 5.94 -1.32
C GLY A 46 16.46 4.46 -1.24
N LEU A 47 17.44 3.57 -1.13
CA LEU A 47 17.26 2.12 -1.15
C LEU A 47 17.72 1.42 0.14
N ASN A 48 18.07 2.16 1.21
CA ASN A 48 18.43 1.55 2.48
C ASN A 48 17.18 1.03 3.21
N PRO A 49 16.96 -0.30 3.32
CA PRO A 49 15.75 -0.84 3.95
C PRO A 49 15.65 -0.54 5.44
N HIS A 50 16.75 -0.25 6.10
CA HIS A 50 16.80 0.05 7.53
C HIS A 50 16.47 1.52 7.86
N ASP A 51 16.23 2.37 6.83
CA ASP A 51 15.89 3.77 7.01
C ASP A 51 14.41 4.01 6.69
N ASN A 52 13.59 4.17 7.73
CA ASN A 52 12.17 4.50 7.67
C ASN A 52 11.38 3.57 6.71
N TYR A 53 10.80 4.11 5.63
CA TYR A 53 10.03 3.35 4.63
C TYR A 53 10.81 3.02 3.36
N SER A 54 12.12 3.21 3.31
CA SER A 54 12.95 2.99 2.12
C SER A 54 13.03 1.53 1.69
N GLY A 55 12.77 0.59 2.59
CA GLY A 55 12.62 -0.83 2.26
C GLY A 55 11.56 -1.10 1.18
N TRP A 56 10.49 -0.28 1.14
CA TRP A 56 9.48 -0.37 0.08
C TRP A 56 10.06 -0.09 -1.31
N SER A 57 10.98 0.86 -1.42
CA SER A 57 11.69 1.16 -2.67
C SER A 57 12.64 0.02 -3.04
N ALA A 58 13.40 -0.50 -2.08
CA ALA A 58 14.33 -1.61 -2.31
C ALA A 58 13.61 -2.87 -2.85
N LEU A 59 12.49 -3.27 -2.24
CA LEU A 59 11.69 -4.40 -2.70
C LEU A 59 10.97 -4.11 -4.02
N ARG A 60 10.27 -2.97 -4.10
CA ARG A 60 9.42 -2.61 -5.24
C ARG A 60 10.20 -2.51 -6.54
N TYR A 61 11.44 -2.06 -6.46
CA TYR A 61 12.29 -1.91 -7.64
C TYR A 61 13.20 -3.11 -7.89
N GLY A 62 13.04 -4.19 -7.11
CA GLY A 62 13.74 -5.45 -7.34
C GLY A 62 15.23 -5.42 -7.00
N VAL A 63 15.66 -4.56 -6.06
CA VAL A 63 17.04 -4.48 -5.56
C VAL A 63 17.22 -5.39 -4.35
N GLY A 64 16.27 -5.34 -3.40
CA GLY A 64 16.26 -6.15 -2.18
C GLY A 64 15.23 -7.27 -2.23
N GLU A 65 15.45 -8.31 -1.44
CA GLU A 65 14.53 -9.40 -1.17
C GLU A 65 14.54 -9.71 0.33
N THR A 66 13.40 -10.21 0.84
CA THR A 66 13.23 -10.59 2.26
C THR A 66 13.36 -12.09 2.45
N LEU A 67 13.45 -12.56 3.68
CA LEU A 67 13.51 -14.01 3.98
C LEU A 67 12.23 -14.71 3.50
N PHE A 68 11.09 -14.08 3.69
CA PHE A 68 9.78 -14.55 3.25
C PHE A 68 9.10 -13.49 2.39
N LYS A 69 8.12 -13.86 1.59
CA LYS A 69 7.28 -12.97 0.79
C LYS A 69 5.80 -13.32 0.97
N TYR A 70 4.91 -12.52 0.41
CA TYR A 70 3.47 -12.79 0.45
C TYR A 70 2.97 -13.19 -0.94
N ASN A 71 2.03 -14.14 -0.98
CA ASN A 71 1.27 -14.47 -2.18
C ASN A 71 0.08 -13.51 -2.38
N ASP A 72 -0.71 -13.73 -3.43
CA ASP A 72 -1.87 -12.87 -3.77
C ASP A 72 -2.97 -12.88 -2.68
N ASN A 73 -2.96 -13.84 -1.76
CA ASN A 73 -3.84 -13.91 -0.59
C ASN A 73 -3.19 -13.35 0.68
N MET A 74 -2.02 -12.71 0.56
CA MET A 74 -1.22 -12.24 1.68
C MET A 74 -0.73 -13.32 2.64
N GLU A 75 -0.70 -14.58 2.19
CA GLU A 75 -0.10 -15.66 2.95
C GLU A 75 1.41 -15.68 2.74
N VAL A 76 2.14 -15.99 3.82
CA VAL A 76 3.60 -16.04 3.80
C VAL A 76 4.10 -17.24 3.00
N GLU A 77 5.04 -17.00 2.11
CA GLU A 77 5.76 -18.01 1.34
C GLU A 77 7.29 -17.88 1.53
N PRO A 78 8.05 -18.97 1.46
CA PRO A 78 9.52 -18.94 1.42
C PRO A 78 10.04 -18.09 0.25
N TRP A 79 11.13 -17.32 0.50
CA TRP A 79 11.83 -16.54 -0.55
C TRP A 79 13.34 -16.75 -0.44
N LEU A 80 14.08 -15.91 0.32
CA LEU A 80 15.50 -16.15 0.63
C LEU A 80 15.67 -17.27 1.67
N ALA A 81 14.67 -17.46 2.54
CA ALA A 81 14.51 -18.69 3.31
C ALA A 81 13.83 -19.77 2.47
N THR A 82 14.06 -21.04 2.82
CA THR A 82 13.41 -22.22 2.21
C THR A 82 12.45 -22.91 3.14
N ASP A 83 12.65 -22.76 4.45
CA ASP A 83 11.84 -23.40 5.48
C ASP A 83 12.04 -22.72 6.83
N TYR A 84 11.11 -22.95 7.78
CA TYR A 84 11.22 -22.50 9.16
C TYR A 84 10.54 -23.49 10.11
N GLU A 85 10.95 -23.47 11.37
CA GLU A 85 10.39 -24.27 12.46
C GLU A 85 10.41 -23.46 13.76
N PHE A 86 9.24 -23.33 14.41
CA PHE A 86 9.18 -22.87 15.80
C PHE A 86 9.65 -24.00 16.71
N VAL A 87 10.80 -23.85 17.36
CA VAL A 87 11.38 -24.81 18.30
C VAL A 87 10.63 -24.76 19.62
N ASP A 88 10.28 -23.55 20.05
CA ASP A 88 9.44 -23.21 21.17
C ASP A 88 8.83 -21.80 20.95
N ASP A 89 8.10 -21.27 21.96
CA ASP A 89 7.36 -20.01 21.84
C ASP A 89 8.26 -18.78 21.63
N THR A 90 9.56 -18.89 21.88
CA THR A 90 10.54 -17.80 21.78
C THR A 90 11.72 -18.12 20.87
N THR A 91 11.70 -19.25 20.17
CA THR A 91 12.80 -19.72 19.34
C THR A 91 12.30 -20.16 17.98
N VAL A 92 12.77 -19.51 16.91
CA VAL A 92 12.48 -19.93 15.55
C VAL A 92 13.77 -20.24 14.81
N LYS A 93 13.81 -21.38 14.13
CA LYS A 93 14.89 -21.83 13.27
C LYS A 93 14.50 -21.66 11.82
N ILE A 94 15.36 -21.01 11.03
CA ILE A 94 15.12 -20.69 9.63
C ILE A 94 16.23 -21.33 8.79
N THR A 95 15.87 -22.00 7.70
CA THR A 95 16.81 -22.54 6.72
C THR A 95 16.90 -21.60 5.53
N LEU A 96 18.09 -21.12 5.22
CA LEU A 96 18.35 -20.21 4.12
C LEU A 96 18.55 -20.97 2.80
N ARG A 97 18.31 -20.27 1.70
CA ARG A 97 18.54 -20.75 0.34
C ARG A 97 20.04 -20.77 0.04
N ASP A 98 20.53 -21.92 -0.44
CA ASP A 98 21.92 -22.06 -0.88
C ASP A 98 22.17 -21.36 -2.22
N GLY A 99 23.38 -20.86 -2.41
CA GLY A 99 23.87 -20.30 -3.66
C GLY A 99 23.43 -18.88 -3.96
N VAL A 100 22.71 -18.21 -3.05
CA VAL A 100 22.35 -16.80 -3.18
C VAL A 100 23.57 -15.91 -3.00
N LYS A 101 23.67 -14.86 -3.84
CA LYS A 101 24.72 -13.84 -3.73
C LYS A 101 24.12 -12.45 -3.72
N PHE A 102 24.73 -11.59 -2.96
CA PHE A 102 24.52 -10.15 -3.08
C PHE A 102 25.08 -9.61 -4.40
N SER A 103 24.58 -8.47 -4.82
CA SER A 103 25.10 -7.78 -6.01
C SER A 103 26.56 -7.34 -5.87
N SER A 104 27.09 -7.24 -4.66
CA SER A 104 28.52 -7.06 -4.35
C SER A 104 29.39 -8.26 -4.71
N GLY A 105 28.77 -9.46 -4.84
CA GLY A 105 29.43 -10.74 -5.06
C GLY A 105 29.67 -11.59 -3.80
N ARG A 106 29.44 -11.04 -2.59
CA ARG A 106 29.46 -11.80 -1.33
C ARG A 106 28.36 -12.86 -1.35
N THR A 107 28.65 -14.06 -0.82
CA THR A 107 27.63 -15.09 -0.62
C THR A 107 26.74 -14.72 0.56
N MET A 108 25.42 -14.91 0.40
CA MET A 108 24.46 -14.78 1.48
C MET A 108 24.44 -16.10 2.27
N ASP A 109 24.97 -16.09 3.47
CA ASP A 109 24.89 -17.16 4.45
C ASP A 109 24.22 -16.68 5.73
N ALA A 110 24.11 -17.54 6.74
CA ALA A 110 23.43 -17.18 7.98
C ALA A 110 24.12 -16.03 8.74
N GLU A 111 25.46 -15.93 8.64
CA GLU A 111 26.18 -14.82 9.29
C GLU A 111 25.87 -13.49 8.62
N ALA A 112 25.83 -13.45 7.28
CA ALA A 112 25.47 -12.23 6.54
C ALA A 112 24.03 -11.78 6.84
N VAL A 113 23.08 -12.72 6.97
CA VAL A 113 21.69 -12.43 7.34
C VAL A 113 21.59 -11.93 8.78
N LYS A 114 22.34 -12.57 9.70
CA LYS A 114 22.42 -12.13 11.10
C LYS A 114 22.92 -10.69 11.21
N GLU A 115 24.06 -10.36 10.57
CA GLU A 115 24.60 -8.99 10.55
C GLU A 115 23.56 -7.98 10.07
N CYS A 116 22.81 -8.30 9.02
CA CYS A 116 21.78 -7.44 8.47
C CYS A 116 20.60 -7.25 9.45
N LEU A 117 20.10 -8.32 10.07
CA LEU A 117 19.00 -8.24 11.02
C LEU A 117 19.40 -7.56 12.35
N GLU A 118 20.65 -7.75 12.82
CA GLU A 118 21.17 -7.08 14.00
C GLU A 118 21.30 -5.56 13.77
N ASP A 119 21.74 -5.12 12.58
CA ASP A 119 21.74 -3.70 12.24
C ASP A 119 20.31 -3.16 12.13
N LEU A 120 19.39 -3.89 11.46
CA LEU A 120 17.99 -3.52 11.35
C LEU A 120 17.35 -3.23 12.72
N ILE A 121 17.48 -4.15 13.69
CA ILE A 121 16.87 -3.94 15.01
C ILE A 121 17.58 -2.86 15.85
N ALA A 122 18.82 -2.51 15.50
CA ALA A 122 19.56 -1.46 16.18
C ALA A 122 19.17 -0.04 15.72
N VAL A 123 18.74 0.12 14.46
CA VAL A 123 18.55 1.47 13.88
C VAL A 123 17.10 1.76 13.44
N HIS A 124 16.30 0.76 13.12
CA HIS A 124 14.95 0.96 12.59
C HIS A 124 13.92 1.21 13.69
N ASP A 125 13.05 2.22 13.52
CA ASP A 125 12.10 2.66 14.56
C ASP A 125 11.04 1.59 14.90
N ARG A 126 10.65 0.73 13.95
CA ARG A 126 9.55 -0.25 14.10
C ARG A 126 10.02 -1.68 14.28
N ALA A 127 11.05 -2.10 13.55
CA ALA A 127 11.50 -3.49 13.52
C ALA A 127 11.81 -4.11 14.90
N PRO A 128 12.41 -3.41 15.88
CA PRO A 128 12.64 -3.98 17.22
C PRO A 128 11.35 -4.39 17.93
N TYR A 129 10.27 -3.62 17.74
CA TYR A 129 8.96 -3.89 18.36
C TYR A 129 8.19 -5.00 17.67
N ASP A 130 8.31 -5.09 16.34
CA ASP A 130 7.67 -6.12 15.54
C ASP A 130 8.37 -7.48 15.71
N LEU A 131 9.69 -7.52 15.58
CA LEU A 131 10.49 -8.75 15.56
C LEU A 131 10.84 -9.28 16.96
N LYS A 132 10.94 -8.41 17.98
CA LYS A 132 11.26 -8.74 19.38
C LYS A 132 12.52 -9.60 19.55
N ILE A 133 13.48 -9.47 18.65
CA ILE A 133 14.71 -10.25 18.64
C ILE A 133 15.55 -9.92 19.88
N ASP A 134 15.93 -10.96 20.66
CA ASP A 134 16.91 -10.88 21.73
C ASP A 134 18.32 -11.10 21.18
N HIS A 135 18.53 -12.21 20.47
CA HIS A 135 19.77 -12.52 19.79
C HIS A 135 19.56 -13.51 18.64
N ILE A 136 20.58 -13.65 17.80
CA ILE A 136 20.58 -14.52 16.63
C ILE A 136 21.83 -15.39 16.64
N ASP A 137 21.65 -16.69 16.44
CA ASP A 137 22.73 -17.64 16.16
C ASP A 137 22.75 -17.98 14.67
N ALA A 138 23.96 -18.06 14.09
CA ALA A 138 24.19 -18.40 12.68
C ALA A 138 25.12 -19.60 12.56
N ASP A 139 24.72 -20.59 11.74
CA ASP A 139 25.56 -21.75 11.41
C ASP A 139 25.31 -22.19 9.95
N GLY A 140 26.24 -21.86 9.06
CA GLY A 140 26.18 -22.18 7.64
C GLY A 140 24.97 -21.54 6.94
N LEU A 141 23.92 -22.30 6.69
CA LEU A 141 22.64 -21.83 6.13
C LEU A 141 21.50 -21.89 7.15
N THR A 142 21.80 -22.07 8.41
CA THR A 142 20.81 -22.10 9.48
C THR A 142 20.91 -20.84 10.32
N LEU A 143 19.80 -20.13 10.43
CA LEU A 143 19.61 -18.99 11.29
C LEU A 143 18.68 -19.41 12.44
N THR A 144 19.06 -19.16 13.68
CA THR A 144 18.20 -19.36 14.84
C THR A 144 17.98 -18.03 15.52
N ILE A 145 16.72 -17.58 15.53
CA ILE A 145 16.32 -16.31 16.15
C ILE A 145 15.67 -16.61 17.49
N TYR A 146 16.15 -15.93 18.53
CA TYR A 146 15.58 -15.96 19.88
C TYR A 146 14.86 -14.63 20.13
N THR A 147 13.63 -14.68 20.61
CA THR A 147 12.83 -13.50 20.91
C THR A 147 12.70 -13.27 22.40
N THR A 148 12.51 -12.02 22.82
CA THR A 148 12.36 -11.61 24.23
C THR A 148 11.01 -12.08 24.83
N GLU A 149 10.03 -12.37 23.99
CA GLU A 149 8.69 -12.85 24.33
C GLU A 149 8.11 -13.61 23.13
N PRO A 150 6.99 -14.37 23.29
CA PRO A 150 6.35 -15.04 22.17
C PRO A 150 6.07 -14.09 21.00
N CYS A 151 6.43 -14.49 19.77
CA CYS A 151 6.23 -13.70 18.56
C CYS A 151 5.69 -14.57 17.41
N PRO A 152 4.40 -14.96 17.46
CA PRO A 152 3.78 -15.83 16.45
C PRO A 152 3.85 -15.24 15.03
N ALA A 153 3.81 -13.91 14.88
CA ALA A 153 3.85 -13.21 13.61
C ALA A 153 5.26 -12.94 13.08
N ILE A 154 6.33 -13.44 13.72
CA ILE A 154 7.72 -13.14 13.32
C ILE A 154 8.00 -13.50 11.86
N ILE A 155 7.47 -14.62 11.37
CA ILE A 155 7.66 -15.04 9.96
C ILE A 155 6.99 -14.06 9.00
N ASN A 156 5.85 -13.51 9.38
CA ASN A 156 5.18 -12.44 8.64
C ASN A 156 6.03 -11.17 8.65
N TYR A 157 6.52 -10.75 9.80
CA TYR A 157 7.36 -9.56 9.92
C TYR A 157 8.69 -9.66 9.18
N LEU A 158 9.27 -10.85 9.05
CA LEU A 158 10.47 -11.10 8.23
C LEU A 158 10.21 -11.00 6.71
N GLY A 159 8.98 -10.80 6.29
CA GLY A 159 8.57 -10.44 4.93
C GLY A 159 8.27 -8.95 4.74
N ASP A 160 8.24 -8.15 5.81
CA ASP A 160 8.06 -6.69 5.71
C ASP A 160 9.26 -6.06 4.98
N PRO A 161 9.06 -5.02 4.16
CA PRO A 161 10.14 -4.39 3.38
C PRO A 161 11.37 -3.94 4.17
N TYR A 162 11.24 -3.55 5.43
CA TYR A 162 12.40 -3.24 6.27
C TYR A 162 13.33 -4.44 6.44
N GLY A 163 12.80 -5.67 6.37
CA GLY A 163 13.55 -6.91 6.47
C GLY A 163 14.25 -7.34 5.17
N ALA A 164 14.36 -6.46 4.17
CA ALA A 164 15.15 -6.76 2.98
C ALA A 164 16.62 -6.99 3.33
N ILE A 165 17.15 -8.13 2.90
CA ILE A 165 18.50 -8.55 3.26
C ILE A 165 19.52 -7.86 2.35
N ILE A 166 20.44 -7.12 2.95
CA ILE A 166 21.51 -6.37 2.28
C ILE A 166 22.87 -6.79 2.80
N ASP A 167 23.90 -6.58 1.99
CA ASP A 167 25.30 -6.86 2.36
C ASP A 167 25.87 -5.77 3.27
N MET A 168 26.04 -6.09 4.54
CA MET A 168 26.58 -5.16 5.54
C MET A 168 28.08 -4.85 5.35
N ASP A 169 28.86 -5.76 4.71
CA ASP A 169 30.24 -5.50 4.32
C ASP A 169 30.35 -4.45 3.20
N TYR A 170 29.38 -4.43 2.26
CA TYR A 170 29.27 -3.37 1.26
C TYR A 170 28.83 -2.06 1.89
N GLY A 171 27.94 -2.16 2.88
CA GLY A 171 27.33 -1.05 3.59
C GLY A 171 26.38 -0.20 2.73
N VAL A 172 25.89 0.91 3.32
CA VAL A 172 25.07 1.89 2.61
C VAL A 172 25.97 2.92 1.94
N GLN A 173 25.82 3.09 0.62
CA GLN A 173 26.57 4.08 -0.15
C GLN A 173 25.70 5.33 -0.38
N GLY A 174 26.18 6.50 -0.01
CA GLY A 174 25.40 7.75 -0.06
C GLY A 174 24.50 7.93 1.16
N GLU A 175 23.66 8.97 1.13
CA GLU A 175 22.77 9.35 2.24
C GLU A 175 21.40 9.77 1.71
N GLY A 176 20.36 9.59 2.51
CA GLY A 176 18.99 9.99 2.20
C GLY A 176 18.52 9.46 0.84
N GLY A 177 17.89 10.28 0.03
CA GLY A 177 17.38 9.91 -1.30
C GLY A 177 18.42 9.42 -2.32
N SER A 178 19.72 9.43 -1.95
CA SER A 178 20.81 8.87 -2.75
C SER A 178 21.41 7.60 -2.13
N ALA A 179 20.84 7.07 -1.06
CA ALA A 179 21.32 5.86 -0.41
C ALA A 179 21.17 4.66 -1.34
N ASN A 180 22.24 3.90 -1.53
CA ASN A 180 22.32 2.69 -2.35
C ASN A 180 22.88 1.52 -1.55
N VAL A 181 22.41 0.33 -1.84
CA VAL A 181 22.77 -0.90 -1.12
C VAL A 181 23.06 -2.05 -2.08
N ALA A 182 23.77 -3.06 -1.62
CA ALA A 182 23.94 -4.32 -2.32
C ALA A 182 22.92 -5.35 -1.80
N GLY A 183 21.83 -5.55 -2.54
CA GLY A 183 20.80 -6.56 -2.23
C GLY A 183 21.00 -7.85 -3.02
N THR A 184 20.04 -8.76 -2.91
CA THR A 184 20.02 -10.08 -3.56
C THR A 184 19.15 -10.12 -4.82
N GLY A 185 18.45 -9.02 -5.12
CA GLY A 185 17.39 -8.97 -6.10
C GLY A 185 17.82 -9.06 -7.57
N PRO A 186 16.84 -9.12 -8.50
CA PRO A 186 17.08 -9.23 -9.94
C PRO A 186 17.74 -8.00 -10.56
N TYR A 187 17.77 -6.87 -9.87
CA TYR A 187 18.36 -5.63 -10.37
C TYR A 187 19.39 -5.04 -9.41
N ILE A 188 20.39 -4.40 -9.98
CA ILE A 188 21.47 -3.68 -9.30
C ILE A 188 21.28 -2.19 -9.58
N ALA A 189 21.28 -1.35 -8.55
CA ALA A 189 21.22 0.09 -8.72
C ALA A 189 22.63 0.63 -9.03
N GLU A 190 22.80 1.22 -10.22
CA GLU A 190 24.05 1.88 -10.64
C GLU A 190 24.08 3.35 -10.22
N ASN A 191 22.92 4.00 -10.23
CA ASN A 191 22.80 5.41 -9.85
C ASN A 191 21.51 5.59 -9.04
N VAL A 192 21.62 6.25 -7.90
CA VAL A 192 20.49 6.58 -7.02
C VAL A 192 20.52 8.07 -6.72
N THR A 193 19.44 8.76 -7.06
CA THR A 193 19.24 10.18 -6.75
C THR A 193 17.83 10.39 -6.21
N PRO A 194 17.51 11.51 -5.55
CA PRO A 194 16.17 11.78 -5.03
C PRO A 194 15.03 11.76 -6.08
N THR A 195 15.37 11.83 -7.37
CA THR A 195 14.37 11.90 -8.45
C THR A 195 14.46 10.77 -9.46
N GLN A 196 15.53 9.97 -9.42
CA GLN A 196 15.74 8.90 -10.40
C GLN A 196 16.65 7.80 -9.84
N ILE A 197 16.28 6.56 -10.14
CA ILE A 197 17.13 5.37 -9.92
C ILE A 197 17.36 4.70 -11.28
N ASP A 198 18.62 4.42 -11.61
CA ASP A 198 19.01 3.66 -12.79
C ASP A 198 19.44 2.26 -12.35
N LEU A 199 18.75 1.26 -12.86
CA LEU A 199 18.92 -0.15 -12.53
C LEU A 199 19.39 -0.93 -13.75
N VAL A 200 20.31 -1.86 -13.53
CA VAL A 200 20.74 -2.87 -14.52
C VAL A 200 20.41 -4.27 -14.03
N LYS A 201 20.17 -5.20 -14.93
CA LYS A 201 19.89 -6.57 -14.53
C LYS A 201 21.07 -7.19 -13.78
N ASN A 202 20.77 -8.01 -12.79
CA ASN A 202 21.73 -8.81 -12.08
C ASN A 202 21.96 -10.12 -12.84
N GLU A 203 23.07 -10.22 -13.55
CA GLU A 203 23.42 -11.42 -14.35
C GLU A 203 23.63 -12.69 -13.48
N ASN A 204 23.85 -12.51 -12.18
CA ASN A 204 24.03 -13.60 -11.22
C ASN A 204 22.80 -13.82 -10.34
N TYR A 205 21.63 -13.33 -10.76
CA TYR A 205 20.42 -13.48 -9.98
C TYR A 205 20.05 -14.94 -9.77
N TRP A 206 19.86 -15.34 -8.54
CA TRP A 206 19.59 -16.72 -8.14
C TRP A 206 18.20 -17.25 -8.59
N GLY A 207 17.22 -16.34 -8.75
CA GLY A 207 15.82 -16.67 -9.02
C GLY A 207 15.48 -16.89 -10.50
N GLY A 208 16.49 -16.94 -11.39
CA GLY A 208 16.32 -17.25 -12.80
C GLY A 208 16.58 -16.07 -13.74
N GLU A 209 16.09 -16.16 -14.98
CA GLU A 209 16.35 -15.18 -16.02
C GLU A 209 15.65 -13.84 -15.75
N VAL A 210 16.42 -12.75 -15.83
CA VAL A 210 15.92 -11.37 -15.83
C VAL A 210 15.85 -10.88 -17.28
N LYS A 211 14.66 -10.56 -17.78
CA LYS A 211 14.40 -10.34 -19.20
C LYS A 211 14.65 -8.91 -19.67
N VAL A 212 14.54 -7.93 -18.79
CA VAL A 212 14.76 -6.51 -19.08
C VAL A 212 16.14 -6.10 -18.61
N ASP A 213 16.95 -5.54 -19.51
CA ASP A 213 18.35 -5.25 -19.23
C ASP A 213 18.52 -4.01 -18.36
N LYS A 214 17.67 -2.99 -18.56
CA LYS A 214 17.72 -1.72 -17.84
C LYS A 214 16.34 -1.24 -17.40
N VAL A 215 16.28 -0.73 -16.18
CA VAL A 215 15.09 -0.08 -15.65
C VAL A 215 15.47 1.30 -15.12
N THR A 216 14.71 2.32 -15.51
CA THR A 216 14.82 3.66 -14.92
C THR A 216 13.55 3.94 -14.12
N VAL A 217 13.68 4.17 -12.82
CA VAL A 217 12.60 4.64 -11.95
C VAL A 217 12.66 6.16 -11.89
N LYS A 218 11.56 6.85 -12.21
CA LYS A 218 11.45 8.32 -12.15
C LYS A 218 10.42 8.74 -11.09
N SER A 219 10.81 9.68 -10.24
CA SER A 219 9.91 10.30 -9.28
C SER A 219 9.24 11.53 -9.88
N PHE A 220 7.94 11.68 -9.61
CA PHE A 220 7.13 12.82 -10.02
C PHE A 220 6.54 13.51 -8.79
N ALA A 221 6.42 14.83 -8.86
CA ALA A 221 5.97 15.65 -7.75
C ALA A 221 4.52 15.33 -7.31
N ASP A 222 3.66 14.92 -8.25
CA ASP A 222 2.26 14.61 -7.98
C ASP A 222 1.66 13.65 -9.03
N GLY A 223 0.44 13.18 -8.75
CA GLY A 223 -0.28 12.26 -9.64
C GLY A 223 -0.64 12.85 -11.00
N SER A 224 -0.76 14.18 -11.12
CA SER A 224 -1.05 14.83 -12.40
C SER A 224 0.17 14.79 -13.32
N ALA A 225 1.37 15.08 -12.78
CA ALA A 225 2.63 14.97 -13.49
C ALA A 225 2.90 13.51 -13.91
N LEU A 226 2.64 12.55 -13.01
CA LEU A 226 2.76 11.11 -13.28
C LEU A 226 1.81 10.67 -14.41
N THR A 227 0.55 11.12 -14.37
CA THR A 227 -0.46 10.85 -15.39
C THR A 227 -0.02 11.40 -16.77
N ALA A 228 0.45 12.64 -16.81
CA ALA A 228 0.94 13.26 -18.05
C ALA A 228 2.13 12.50 -18.62
N ALA A 229 3.09 12.08 -17.79
CA ALA A 229 4.26 11.32 -18.22
C ALA A 229 3.87 9.95 -18.83
N LEU A 230 2.86 9.27 -18.28
CA LEU A 230 2.36 8.03 -18.87
C LEU A 230 1.65 8.26 -20.21
N GLN A 231 0.89 9.35 -20.34
CA GLN A 231 0.20 9.72 -21.58
C GLN A 231 1.20 10.10 -22.70
N THR A 232 2.24 10.87 -22.38
CA THR A 232 3.27 11.26 -23.36
C THR A 232 4.21 10.12 -23.72
N GLY A 233 4.28 9.05 -22.92
CA GLY A 233 5.19 7.92 -23.10
C GLY A 233 6.58 8.17 -22.51
N ASP A 234 6.74 9.18 -21.65
CA ASP A 234 7.98 9.41 -20.89
C ASP A 234 8.22 8.30 -19.86
N ILE A 235 7.15 7.60 -19.45
CA ILE A 235 7.17 6.37 -18.70
C ILE A 235 6.32 5.30 -19.39
N GLN A 236 6.65 4.02 -19.17
CA GLN A 236 5.97 2.89 -19.78
C GLN A 236 5.04 2.16 -18.80
N GLY A 237 5.19 2.43 -17.51
CA GLY A 237 4.33 1.88 -16.47
C GLY A 237 4.40 2.67 -15.19
N THR A 238 3.36 2.54 -14.37
CA THR A 238 3.26 3.17 -13.06
C THR A 238 2.33 2.39 -12.14
N TYR A 239 2.49 2.59 -10.84
CA TYR A 239 1.64 2.06 -9.78
C TYR A 239 1.04 3.22 -8.97
N GLY A 240 -0.22 3.06 -8.55
CA GLY A 240 -0.81 4.01 -7.61
C GLY A 240 -1.19 5.36 -8.22
N LEU A 241 -1.67 5.39 -9.47
CA LEU A 241 -2.36 6.58 -9.99
C LEU A 241 -3.52 6.96 -9.06
N GLN A 242 -3.79 8.26 -8.96
CA GLN A 242 -4.97 8.74 -8.25
C GLN A 242 -6.23 8.17 -8.91
N TYR A 243 -7.24 7.84 -8.10
CA TYR A 243 -8.43 7.11 -8.57
C TYR A 243 -9.17 7.84 -9.70
N ASP A 244 -9.19 9.16 -9.69
CA ASP A 244 -9.86 10.02 -10.69
C ASP A 244 -9.13 10.09 -12.05
N ASN A 245 -7.90 9.61 -12.14
CA ASN A 245 -7.12 9.58 -13.38
C ASN A 245 -7.26 8.26 -14.18
N TYR A 246 -7.76 7.19 -13.56
CA TYR A 246 -7.93 5.91 -14.25
C TYR A 246 -8.85 5.95 -15.49
N PRO A 247 -9.93 6.74 -15.52
CA PRO A 247 -10.78 6.85 -16.71
C PRO A 247 -10.05 7.31 -17.98
N LEU A 248 -8.91 7.98 -17.85
CA LEU A 248 -8.06 8.38 -18.99
C LEU A 248 -7.41 7.19 -19.71
N PHE A 249 -7.30 6.06 -19.01
CA PHE A 249 -6.62 4.85 -19.47
C PHE A 249 -7.57 3.67 -19.67
N GLU A 250 -8.75 3.72 -19.07
CA GLU A 250 -9.78 2.69 -19.23
C GLU A 250 -10.34 2.66 -20.65
N ASN A 251 -10.64 1.48 -21.14
CA ASN A 251 -11.16 1.25 -22.51
C ASN A 251 -10.25 1.83 -23.63
N ASN A 252 -8.98 2.03 -23.34
CA ASN A 252 -7.97 2.51 -24.26
C ASN A 252 -6.95 1.39 -24.51
N SER A 253 -6.90 0.86 -25.74
CA SER A 253 -6.00 -0.23 -26.13
C SER A 253 -4.52 0.11 -26.07
N ASP A 254 -4.16 1.41 -25.88
CA ASP A 254 -2.78 1.86 -25.70
C ASP A 254 -2.27 1.64 -24.27
N TYR A 255 -3.11 1.08 -23.39
CA TYR A 255 -2.78 0.81 -21.97
C TYR A 255 -3.37 -0.51 -21.51
N THR A 256 -2.72 -1.08 -20.51
CA THR A 256 -3.22 -2.23 -19.73
C THR A 256 -3.34 -1.81 -18.28
N ILE A 257 -4.46 -2.13 -17.64
CA ILE A 257 -4.69 -1.88 -16.23
C ILE A 257 -4.81 -3.24 -15.53
N ASN A 258 -3.98 -3.46 -14.52
CA ASN A 258 -4.09 -4.58 -13.60
C ASN A 258 -4.29 -4.02 -12.20
N SER A 259 -5.34 -4.44 -11.48
CA SER A 259 -5.66 -3.93 -10.15
C SER A 259 -6.17 -5.03 -9.22
N CYS A 260 -5.94 -4.85 -7.94
CA CYS A 260 -6.45 -5.71 -6.88
C CYS A 260 -6.85 -4.88 -5.64
N ALA A 261 -7.72 -5.44 -4.81
CA ALA A 261 -8.00 -4.89 -3.50
C ALA A 261 -6.78 -5.04 -2.58
N THR A 262 -6.52 -4.00 -1.79
CA THR A 262 -5.45 -3.99 -0.80
C THR A 262 -6.04 -4.02 0.60
N SER A 263 -5.23 -4.30 1.62
CA SER A 263 -5.64 -4.16 3.03
C SER A 263 -5.65 -2.69 3.50
N ARG A 264 -5.49 -1.72 2.60
CA ARG A 264 -5.71 -0.32 2.94
C ARG A 264 -7.20 -0.05 3.05
N CYS A 265 -7.65 0.17 4.28
CA CYS A 265 -9.04 0.40 4.62
C CYS A 265 -9.29 1.84 5.04
N PHE A 266 -10.39 2.43 4.56
CA PHE A 266 -10.96 3.67 5.06
C PHE A 266 -11.99 3.33 6.11
N PHE A 267 -11.80 3.82 7.32
CA PHE A 267 -12.65 3.50 8.47
C PHE A 267 -12.77 4.66 9.44
N GLY A 268 -13.84 4.66 10.21
CA GLY A 268 -14.10 5.62 11.28
C GLY A 268 -14.01 4.99 12.66
N GLN A 269 -13.51 5.77 13.61
CA GLN A 269 -13.55 5.50 15.04
C GLN A 269 -14.55 6.46 15.66
N PHE A 270 -15.50 5.93 16.40
CA PHE A 270 -16.38 6.74 17.24
C PHE A 270 -15.65 7.12 18.54
N ASN A 271 -15.78 8.36 18.96
CA ASN A 271 -15.22 8.81 20.24
C ASN A 271 -16.14 8.40 21.38
N MET A 272 -15.76 7.38 22.14
CA MET A 272 -16.57 6.87 23.25
C MET A 272 -16.67 7.83 24.44
N ASP A 273 -15.85 8.88 24.48
CA ASP A 273 -15.95 9.96 25.49
C ASP A 273 -16.91 11.07 25.05
N SER A 274 -17.33 11.11 23.77
CA SER A 274 -18.35 12.06 23.29
C SER A 274 -19.73 11.69 23.83
N GLU A 275 -20.44 12.65 24.42
CA GLU A 275 -21.79 12.45 24.96
C GLU A 275 -22.75 11.89 23.91
N ILE A 276 -22.67 12.36 22.66
CA ILE A 276 -23.49 11.90 21.54
C ILE A 276 -23.14 10.46 21.16
N MET A 277 -21.85 10.10 21.15
CA MET A 277 -21.38 8.78 20.74
C MET A 277 -21.49 7.71 21.83
N GLN A 278 -21.87 8.06 23.05
CA GLN A 278 -22.23 7.08 24.09
C GLN A 278 -23.52 6.32 23.75
N ASP A 279 -24.43 6.92 22.96
CA ASP A 279 -25.62 6.23 22.48
C ASP A 279 -25.27 5.31 21.29
N GLN A 280 -25.35 4.00 21.51
CA GLN A 280 -25.06 3.00 20.49
C GLN A 280 -25.98 3.11 19.27
N ASN A 281 -27.26 3.46 19.46
CA ASN A 281 -28.20 3.65 18.34
C ASN A 281 -27.76 4.80 17.43
N VAL A 282 -27.15 5.86 17.99
CA VAL A 282 -26.59 6.96 17.19
C VAL A 282 -25.40 6.48 16.37
N ARG A 283 -24.47 5.72 16.97
CA ARG A 283 -23.32 5.16 16.24
C ARG A 283 -23.78 4.23 15.11
N LYS A 284 -24.71 3.35 15.41
CA LYS A 284 -25.32 2.43 14.44
C LYS A 284 -26.06 3.17 13.32
N ALA A 285 -26.82 4.20 13.65
CA ALA A 285 -27.52 5.03 12.67
C ALA A 285 -26.53 5.76 11.75
N VAL A 286 -25.38 6.23 12.26
CA VAL A 286 -24.31 6.81 11.43
C VAL A 286 -23.79 5.79 10.43
N GLU A 287 -23.47 4.55 10.85
CA GLU A 287 -22.98 3.52 9.93
C GLU A 287 -24.05 3.15 8.89
N MET A 288 -25.31 2.93 9.31
CA MET A 288 -26.44 2.62 8.42
C MET A 288 -26.77 3.76 7.44
N GLY A 289 -26.42 5.00 7.78
CA GLY A 289 -26.64 6.19 6.95
C GLY A 289 -25.56 6.44 5.90
N ILE A 290 -24.43 5.71 5.93
CA ILE A 290 -23.33 5.85 4.96
C ILE A 290 -23.51 4.85 3.82
N ASP A 291 -23.79 5.32 2.60
CA ASP A 291 -23.86 4.49 1.39
C ASP A 291 -22.46 4.12 0.91
N LYS A 292 -21.93 3.00 1.44
CA LYS A 292 -20.60 2.47 1.12
C LYS A 292 -20.48 2.05 -0.35
N ASP A 293 -21.54 1.46 -0.91
CA ASP A 293 -21.58 1.04 -2.33
C ASP A 293 -21.57 2.26 -3.26
N GLY A 294 -22.36 3.28 -2.97
CA GLY A 294 -22.37 4.54 -3.71
C GLY A 294 -21.02 5.26 -3.63
N PHE A 295 -20.40 5.31 -2.46
CA PHE A 295 -19.06 5.87 -2.31
C PHE A 295 -18.05 5.13 -3.21
N CYS A 296 -17.99 3.81 -3.15
CA CYS A 296 -17.04 3.01 -3.93
C CYS A 296 -17.30 3.09 -5.45
N SER A 297 -18.58 3.01 -5.87
CA SER A 297 -18.92 2.96 -7.30
C SER A 297 -18.91 4.33 -7.96
N VAL A 298 -19.42 5.37 -7.28
CA VAL A 298 -19.60 6.71 -7.87
C VAL A 298 -18.44 7.64 -7.54
N ILE A 299 -18.09 7.78 -6.28
CA ILE A 299 -17.04 8.72 -5.86
C ILE A 299 -15.66 8.16 -6.20
N MET A 300 -15.40 6.90 -5.84
CA MET A 300 -14.14 6.21 -6.12
C MET A 300 -14.09 5.62 -7.55
N GLN A 301 -15.15 5.78 -8.33
CA GLN A 301 -15.22 5.29 -9.72
C GLN A 301 -14.85 3.80 -9.86
N GLY A 302 -15.26 2.96 -8.90
CA GLY A 302 -14.93 1.55 -8.85
C GLY A 302 -13.52 1.23 -8.35
N ARG A 303 -12.77 2.22 -7.84
CA ARG A 303 -11.43 2.03 -7.25
C ARG A 303 -11.47 1.77 -5.75
N GLY A 304 -12.61 1.41 -5.23
CA GLY A 304 -12.83 0.95 -3.87
C GLY A 304 -13.74 -0.28 -3.87
N VAL A 305 -13.55 -1.15 -2.89
CA VAL A 305 -14.45 -2.26 -2.59
C VAL A 305 -15.13 -1.95 -1.26
N PRO A 306 -16.47 -2.01 -1.16
CA PRO A 306 -17.16 -1.75 0.10
C PRO A 306 -16.62 -2.62 1.22
N ALA A 307 -16.28 -2.01 2.34
CA ALA A 307 -15.73 -2.69 3.50
C ALA A 307 -16.81 -2.96 4.54
N LYS A 308 -16.89 -4.21 5.01
CA LYS A 308 -17.66 -4.61 6.19
C LYS A 308 -16.82 -4.54 7.46
N ALA A 309 -15.51 -4.81 7.33
CA ALA A 309 -14.57 -4.90 8.43
C ALA A 309 -13.17 -4.46 8.02
N ALA A 310 -12.20 -4.65 8.90
CA ALA A 310 -10.84 -4.17 8.73
C ALA A 310 -10.10 -4.80 7.55
N PHE A 311 -10.44 -6.04 7.16
CA PHE A 311 -9.67 -6.81 6.17
C PHE A 311 -10.50 -7.15 4.93
N PRO A 312 -9.92 -7.11 3.71
CA PRO A 312 -10.63 -7.43 2.48
C PRO A 312 -10.95 -8.92 2.36
N SER A 313 -11.88 -9.28 1.47
CA SER A 313 -12.34 -10.67 1.24
C SER A 313 -11.25 -11.64 0.77
N SER A 314 -10.07 -11.16 0.37
CA SER A 314 -8.93 -12.02 0.05
C SER A 314 -8.32 -12.73 1.27
N PHE A 315 -8.59 -12.24 2.48
CA PHE A 315 -8.15 -12.86 3.73
C PHE A 315 -9.21 -13.84 4.25
N SER A 316 -8.79 -14.95 4.83
CA SER A 316 -9.69 -15.96 5.46
C SER A 316 -10.51 -15.37 6.62
N TYR A 317 -10.02 -14.30 7.22
CA TYR A 317 -10.66 -13.54 8.29
C TYR A 317 -11.20 -12.16 7.81
N GLY A 318 -11.39 -11.98 6.50
CA GLY A 318 -11.80 -10.72 5.89
C GLY A 318 -13.31 -10.49 5.87
N ASN A 319 -13.74 -9.56 5.02
CA ASN A 319 -15.14 -9.09 4.89
C ASN A 319 -16.21 -10.18 4.87
N ASP A 320 -15.90 -11.34 4.27
CA ASP A 320 -16.90 -12.40 4.07
C ASP A 320 -17.09 -13.27 5.33
N ALA A 321 -16.22 -13.11 6.32
CA ALA A 321 -16.24 -13.87 7.57
C ALA A 321 -17.03 -13.20 8.71
N VAL A 322 -17.48 -11.96 8.51
CA VAL A 322 -18.18 -11.15 9.53
C VAL A 322 -19.50 -10.61 9.03
N GLU A 323 -20.37 -10.28 9.98
CA GLU A 323 -21.66 -9.64 9.73
C GLU A 323 -21.63 -8.19 10.22
N THR A 324 -22.23 -7.27 9.47
CA THR A 324 -22.37 -5.86 9.84
C THR A 324 -23.68 -5.29 9.29
N VAL A 325 -24.02 -4.10 9.72
CA VAL A 325 -25.21 -3.40 9.22
C VAL A 325 -25.04 -3.01 7.75
N SER A 326 -26.14 -3.05 7.02
CA SER A 326 -26.23 -2.56 5.65
C SER A 326 -26.66 -1.09 5.61
N TYR A 327 -26.41 -0.41 4.48
CA TYR A 327 -27.00 0.89 4.22
C TYR A 327 -28.54 0.78 4.27
N ASP A 328 -29.14 1.42 5.27
CA ASP A 328 -30.59 1.44 5.51
C ASP A 328 -30.97 2.78 6.17
N PRO A 329 -31.15 3.84 5.38
CA PRO A 329 -31.49 5.16 5.93
C PRO A 329 -32.84 5.19 6.65
N ASP A 330 -33.81 4.35 6.29
CA ASP A 330 -35.08 4.28 6.98
C ASP A 330 -34.96 3.57 8.34
N GLY A 331 -34.15 2.53 8.42
CA GLY A 331 -33.79 1.89 9.68
C GLY A 331 -32.99 2.82 10.59
N ALA A 332 -32.06 3.58 10.04
CA ALA A 332 -31.27 4.57 10.77
C ALA A 332 -32.15 5.65 11.42
N LYS A 333 -33.14 6.19 10.69
CA LYS A 333 -34.11 7.15 11.23
C LYS A 333 -34.88 6.59 12.42
N LYS A 334 -35.32 5.31 12.35
CA LYS A 334 -36.01 4.65 13.46
C LYS A 334 -35.13 4.51 14.69
N LEU A 335 -33.86 4.17 14.53
CA LEU A 335 -32.92 4.10 15.66
C LEU A 335 -32.72 5.46 16.32
N LEU A 336 -32.63 6.52 15.53
CA LEU A 336 -32.58 7.90 16.05
C LEU A 336 -33.86 8.27 16.82
N GLU A 337 -35.06 7.97 16.26
CA GLU A 337 -36.33 8.17 16.93
C GLU A 337 -36.44 7.38 18.25
N GLU A 338 -35.98 6.10 18.28
CA GLU A 338 -35.95 5.27 19.49
C GLU A 338 -35.04 5.86 20.57
N SER A 339 -33.99 6.56 20.19
CA SER A 339 -33.09 7.31 21.08
C SER A 339 -33.62 8.73 21.43
N GLY A 340 -34.78 9.11 20.92
CA GLY A 340 -35.42 10.37 21.21
C GLY A 340 -34.96 11.55 20.32
N TRP A 341 -34.25 11.27 19.23
CA TRP A 341 -33.86 12.24 18.23
C TRP A 341 -34.96 12.38 17.16
N THR A 342 -35.59 13.55 17.05
CA THR A 342 -36.68 13.84 16.08
C THR A 342 -36.55 15.27 15.60
N ASP A 343 -36.91 15.56 14.36
CA ASP A 343 -36.96 16.93 13.82
C ASP A 343 -38.18 17.63 14.41
N THR A 344 -37.99 18.43 15.48
CA THR A 344 -39.08 19.09 16.20
C THR A 344 -39.37 20.50 15.71
N ASP A 345 -38.44 21.16 15.00
CA ASP A 345 -38.57 22.52 14.50
C ASP A 345 -38.74 22.61 12.98
N GLY A 346 -38.56 21.49 12.25
CA GLY A 346 -38.78 21.37 10.80
C GLY A 346 -37.62 21.90 9.96
N ASP A 347 -36.42 22.00 10.53
CA ASP A 347 -35.21 22.45 9.81
C ASP A 347 -34.53 21.34 8.98
N GLY A 348 -35.02 20.09 9.10
CA GLY A 348 -34.52 18.91 8.38
C GLY A 348 -33.43 18.17 9.12
N TYR A 349 -33.11 18.58 10.34
CA TYR A 349 -32.18 17.86 11.23
C TYR A 349 -32.95 17.38 12.48
N VAL A 350 -32.49 16.25 13.02
CA VAL A 350 -33.09 15.74 14.25
C VAL A 350 -32.51 16.46 15.47
N ASP A 351 -33.35 16.71 16.45
CA ASP A 351 -32.98 17.34 17.70
C ASP A 351 -33.50 16.56 18.91
N LYS A 352 -32.87 16.73 20.05
CA LYS A 352 -33.26 16.16 21.34
C LYS A 352 -33.00 17.20 22.43
N ASP A 353 -34.01 17.48 23.29
CA ASP A 353 -33.91 18.49 24.35
C ASP A 353 -33.50 19.89 23.85
N GLY A 354 -33.89 20.23 22.59
CA GLY A 354 -33.58 21.50 21.93
C GLY A 354 -32.13 21.60 21.41
N GLN A 355 -31.44 20.50 21.35
CA GLN A 355 -30.09 20.42 20.76
C GLN A 355 -30.11 19.57 19.48
N LYS A 356 -29.62 20.15 18.38
CA LYS A 356 -29.50 19.48 17.11
C LYS A 356 -28.43 18.38 17.18
N LEU A 357 -28.69 17.22 16.55
CA LEU A 357 -27.71 16.18 16.39
C LEU A 357 -26.63 16.62 15.38
N SER A 358 -25.55 17.13 15.90
CA SER A 358 -24.41 17.61 15.11
C SER A 358 -23.15 16.82 15.45
N ILE A 359 -22.47 16.26 14.45
CA ILE A 359 -21.31 15.37 14.59
C ILE A 359 -20.08 16.07 14.05
N ASN A 360 -19.04 16.22 14.86
CA ASN A 360 -17.72 16.67 14.46
C ASN A 360 -16.94 15.53 13.79
N TRP A 361 -16.86 15.59 12.47
CA TRP A 361 -16.17 14.61 11.64
C TRP A 361 -14.75 15.08 11.34
N LEU A 362 -13.76 14.48 12.00
CA LEU A 362 -12.34 14.77 11.80
C LEU A 362 -11.76 13.89 10.69
N THR A 363 -11.02 14.50 9.77
CA THR A 363 -10.26 13.82 8.71
C THR A 363 -9.09 14.69 8.21
N TYR A 364 -8.38 14.28 7.16
CA TYR A 364 -7.17 14.97 6.69
C TYR A 364 -7.04 15.00 5.16
N PRO A 365 -6.35 16.03 4.58
CA PRO A 365 -6.31 16.27 3.13
C PRO A 365 -5.23 15.49 2.36
N THR A 366 -4.28 14.82 3.02
CA THR A 366 -3.12 14.19 2.34
C THR A 366 -3.49 13.00 1.45
N ARG A 367 -4.73 12.48 1.59
CA ARG A 367 -5.33 11.50 0.69
C ARG A 367 -6.61 12.08 0.12
N LEU A 368 -6.72 12.13 -1.21
CA LEU A 368 -7.87 12.70 -1.92
C LEU A 368 -9.20 12.06 -1.53
N GLU A 369 -9.17 10.77 -1.21
CA GLU A 369 -10.33 9.98 -0.85
C GLU A 369 -10.97 10.45 0.46
N GLN A 370 -10.17 10.92 1.42
CA GLN A 370 -10.64 11.30 2.75
C GLN A 370 -11.60 12.50 2.74
N PRO A 371 -11.26 13.65 2.13
CA PRO A 371 -12.21 14.76 2.01
C PRO A 371 -13.47 14.37 1.23
N LYS A 372 -13.33 13.52 0.20
CA LYS A 372 -14.46 13.06 -0.60
C LYS A 372 -15.39 12.14 0.19
N LEU A 373 -14.85 11.29 1.03
CA LEU A 373 -15.63 10.46 1.94
C LEU A 373 -16.40 11.34 2.95
N ALA A 374 -15.74 12.36 3.52
CA ALA A 374 -16.39 13.27 4.45
C ALA A 374 -17.55 14.06 3.80
N GLU A 375 -17.34 14.60 2.58
CA GLU A 375 -18.39 15.28 1.80
C GLU A 375 -19.56 14.34 1.47
N TYR A 376 -19.26 13.10 1.10
CA TYR A 376 -20.25 12.09 0.76
C TYR A 376 -21.06 11.64 1.99
N ALA A 377 -20.39 11.35 3.10
CA ALA A 377 -21.03 11.01 4.36
C ALA A 377 -21.88 12.17 4.89
N GLN A 378 -21.41 13.43 4.78
CA GLN A 378 -22.21 14.61 5.14
C GLN A 378 -23.53 14.66 4.35
N ALA A 379 -23.49 14.34 3.05
CA ALA A 379 -24.70 14.35 2.22
C ALA A 379 -25.68 13.22 2.60
N THR A 380 -25.19 11.98 2.74
CA THR A 380 -26.05 10.82 3.06
C THR A 380 -26.58 10.86 4.48
N LEU A 381 -25.79 11.33 5.46
CA LEU A 381 -26.22 11.48 6.86
C LEU A 381 -27.23 12.62 7.04
N LYS A 382 -27.15 13.68 6.22
CA LYS A 382 -28.19 14.71 6.18
C LYS A 382 -29.55 14.13 5.80
N ASP A 383 -29.63 13.16 4.92
CA ASP A 383 -30.89 12.52 4.51
C ASP A 383 -31.59 11.79 5.67
N ILE A 384 -30.82 11.44 6.71
CA ILE A 384 -31.38 10.88 7.96
C ILE A 384 -31.45 11.87 9.10
N GLY A 385 -31.20 13.18 8.83
CA GLY A 385 -31.35 14.26 9.78
C GLY A 385 -30.14 14.53 10.67
N ILE A 386 -28.95 14.00 10.34
CA ILE A 386 -27.71 14.26 11.07
C ILE A 386 -26.93 15.41 10.41
N ASP A 387 -26.58 16.42 11.21
CA ASP A 387 -25.70 17.51 10.80
C ASP A 387 -24.22 17.10 10.98
N VAL A 388 -23.46 17.00 9.89
CA VAL A 388 -22.03 16.64 9.93
C VAL A 388 -21.18 17.87 9.72
N VAL A 389 -20.40 18.24 10.73
CA VAL A 389 -19.42 19.33 10.67
C VAL A 389 -18.05 18.74 10.33
N VAL A 390 -17.63 18.93 9.08
CA VAL A 390 -16.37 18.36 8.58
C VAL A 390 -15.19 19.23 9.01
N ASN A 391 -14.25 18.63 9.76
CA ASN A 391 -12.95 19.19 10.08
C ASN A 391 -11.86 18.44 9.29
N ASN A 392 -11.52 18.98 8.11
CA ASN A 392 -10.48 18.42 7.22
C ASN A 392 -9.19 19.21 7.40
N THR A 393 -8.25 18.69 8.16
CA THR A 393 -7.03 19.43 8.57
C THR A 393 -5.77 18.57 8.56
N SER A 394 -4.63 19.17 8.23
CA SER A 394 -3.31 18.53 8.39
C SER A 394 -2.91 18.32 9.86
N ASP A 395 -3.51 19.04 10.80
CA ASP A 395 -3.29 18.91 12.25
C ASP A 395 -4.16 17.83 12.92
N HIS A 396 -4.77 16.95 12.11
CA HIS A 396 -5.71 15.92 12.57
C HIS A 396 -5.15 15.02 13.68
N MET A 397 -3.83 14.73 13.67
CA MET A 397 -3.21 13.87 14.69
C MET A 397 -3.20 14.50 16.07
N THR A 398 -2.97 15.82 16.16
CA THR A 398 -3.06 16.56 17.43
C THR A 398 -4.48 16.55 17.97
N ILE A 399 -5.45 16.81 17.09
CA ILE A 399 -6.88 16.82 17.43
C ILE A 399 -7.36 15.41 17.83
N ALA A 400 -6.99 14.36 17.07
CA ALA A 400 -7.35 12.99 17.42
C ALA A 400 -6.81 12.58 18.79
N LYS A 401 -5.56 12.93 19.12
CA LYS A 401 -4.97 12.67 20.44
C LYS A 401 -5.62 13.47 21.57
N SER A 402 -6.19 14.64 21.29
CA SER A 402 -6.89 15.43 22.31
C SER A 402 -8.34 14.99 22.54
N GLY A 403 -8.91 14.15 21.65
CA GLY A 403 -10.30 13.71 21.72
C GLY A 403 -11.32 14.78 21.28
N ASP A 404 -10.90 15.86 20.60
CA ASP A 404 -11.79 16.95 20.15
C ASP A 404 -12.46 16.59 18.81
N PHE A 405 -13.24 15.51 18.81
CA PHE A 405 -14.02 15.01 17.68
C PHE A 405 -15.11 14.04 18.17
N ASP A 406 -16.14 13.80 17.35
CA ASP A 406 -17.12 12.75 17.57
C ASP A 406 -16.81 11.50 16.72
N VAL A 407 -16.37 11.73 15.49
CA VAL A 407 -15.95 10.69 14.54
C VAL A 407 -14.59 11.05 13.96
N TYR A 408 -13.61 10.18 14.06
CA TYR A 408 -12.32 10.31 13.37
C TYR A 408 -12.23 9.31 12.24
N VAL A 409 -12.17 9.80 11.00
CA VAL A 409 -12.05 8.96 9.81
C VAL A 409 -10.64 9.02 9.24
N SER A 410 -10.04 7.86 9.14
CA SER A 410 -8.68 7.69 8.67
C SER A 410 -8.54 6.51 7.70
N SER A 411 -7.35 6.32 7.17
CA SER A 411 -7.05 5.13 6.39
C SER A 411 -5.70 4.55 6.79
N THR A 412 -5.65 3.24 6.93
CA THR A 412 -4.40 2.52 7.19
C THR A 412 -4.36 1.20 6.42
N THR A 413 -3.18 0.67 6.21
CA THR A 413 -3.01 -0.73 5.78
C THR A 413 -3.20 -1.60 7.03
N THR A 414 -4.29 -2.34 7.08
CA THR A 414 -4.72 -3.06 8.30
C THR A 414 -3.95 -4.34 8.54
N ALA A 415 -3.48 -5.00 7.48
CA ALA A 415 -2.61 -6.18 7.55
C ALA A 415 -1.44 -6.04 6.57
N PRO A 416 -0.43 -5.20 6.89
CA PRO A 416 0.71 -4.95 6.00
C PRO A 416 1.54 -6.20 5.74
N THR A 417 1.55 -7.14 6.67
CA THR A 417 2.32 -8.39 6.62
C THR A 417 1.44 -9.64 6.46
N GLY A 418 0.15 -9.46 6.14
CA GLY A 418 -0.81 -10.56 6.03
C GLY A 418 -1.23 -11.18 7.36
N ASP A 419 -0.76 -10.67 8.49
CA ASP A 419 -1.17 -11.08 9.82
C ASP A 419 -2.20 -10.08 10.40
N PRO A 420 -3.28 -10.54 11.06
CA PRO A 420 -4.32 -9.67 11.59
C PRO A 420 -3.91 -8.86 12.81
N GLU A 421 -2.87 -9.28 13.54
CA GLU A 421 -2.50 -8.73 14.84
C GLU A 421 -2.26 -7.23 14.82
N TYR A 422 -1.60 -6.73 13.76
CA TYR A 422 -1.23 -5.32 13.66
C TYR A 422 -2.40 -4.35 13.84
N PHE A 423 -3.56 -4.63 13.25
CA PHE A 423 -4.72 -3.74 13.37
C PHE A 423 -5.24 -3.70 14.81
N PHE A 424 -5.37 -4.86 15.45
CA PHE A 424 -5.89 -4.95 16.81
C PHE A 424 -4.93 -4.32 17.82
N THR A 425 -3.65 -4.67 17.78
CA THR A 425 -2.65 -4.16 18.72
C THR A 425 -2.31 -2.69 18.54
N SER A 426 -2.41 -2.15 17.30
CA SER A 426 -2.10 -0.74 17.04
C SER A 426 -3.31 0.18 17.14
N THR A 427 -4.48 -0.25 16.66
CA THR A 427 -5.63 0.64 16.39
C THR A 427 -6.79 0.38 17.34
N VAL A 428 -7.02 -0.86 17.74
CA VAL A 428 -8.16 -1.20 18.61
C VAL A 428 -7.79 -1.09 20.08
N THR A 429 -6.69 -1.73 20.50
CA THR A 429 -6.23 -1.73 21.90
C THR A 429 -4.98 -0.87 22.14
N GLY A 430 -4.36 -0.34 21.09
CA GLY A 430 -3.07 0.34 21.15
C GLY A 430 -3.12 1.85 21.00
N ALA A 431 -1.97 2.44 20.67
CA ALA A 431 -1.75 3.89 20.65
C ALA A 431 -2.56 4.66 19.59
N LYS A 432 -3.18 3.98 18.62
CA LYS A 432 -4.04 4.57 17.58
C LYS A 432 -5.54 4.40 17.87
N ASN A 433 -5.89 3.93 19.06
CA ASN A 433 -7.26 3.92 19.57
C ASN A 433 -7.65 5.34 20.02
N TYR A 434 -7.88 6.21 19.05
CA TYR A 434 -8.22 7.62 19.34
C TYR A 434 -9.65 7.80 19.83
N GLY A 435 -10.54 6.84 19.51
CA GLY A 435 -11.92 6.81 19.99
C GLY A 435 -12.07 6.37 21.43
N ASN A 436 -10.99 6.02 22.11
CA ASN A 436 -10.99 5.51 23.49
C ASN A 436 -11.94 4.31 23.71
N TYR A 437 -12.07 3.46 22.69
CA TYR A 437 -12.84 2.22 22.81
C TYR A 437 -12.21 1.26 23.82
N GLN A 438 -13.01 0.74 24.74
CA GLN A 438 -12.56 -0.20 25.76
C GLN A 438 -13.58 -1.34 25.89
N ASN A 439 -13.09 -2.56 25.72
CA ASN A 439 -13.83 -3.79 25.95
C ASN A 439 -12.86 -4.84 26.51
N GLU A 440 -13.19 -5.41 27.68
CA GLU A 440 -12.32 -6.37 28.37
C GLU A 440 -12.15 -7.67 27.56
N GLU A 441 -13.19 -8.15 26.87
CA GLU A 441 -13.12 -9.37 26.07
C GLU A 441 -12.27 -9.13 24.79
N VAL A 442 -12.43 -8.00 24.12
CA VAL A 442 -11.59 -7.62 22.98
C VAL A 442 -10.12 -7.50 23.38
N THR A 443 -9.83 -6.93 24.54
CA THR A 443 -8.47 -6.88 25.07
C THR A 443 -7.90 -8.28 25.31
N LYS A 444 -8.66 -9.14 25.98
CA LYS A 444 -8.27 -10.52 26.27
C LYS A 444 -8.06 -11.36 24.98
N LEU A 445 -8.96 -11.23 23.99
CA LEU A 445 -8.81 -11.90 22.70
C LEU A 445 -7.60 -11.38 21.91
N THR A 446 -7.29 -10.08 22.00
CA THR A 446 -6.07 -9.50 21.41
C THR A 446 -4.81 -10.08 22.06
N ASP A 447 -4.78 -10.19 23.39
CA ASP A 447 -3.68 -10.83 24.12
C ASP A 447 -3.55 -12.32 23.79
N GLN A 448 -4.67 -13.01 23.57
CA GLN A 448 -4.68 -14.41 23.13
C GLN A 448 -4.14 -14.55 21.70
N LEU A 449 -4.56 -13.67 20.78
CA LEU A 449 -4.05 -13.65 19.41
C LEU A 449 -2.53 -13.46 19.40
N HIS A 450 -2.03 -12.58 20.25
CA HIS A 450 -0.60 -12.30 20.43
C HIS A 450 0.24 -13.51 20.87
N GLN A 451 -0.39 -14.53 21.48
CA GLN A 451 0.27 -15.74 21.98
C GLN A 451 -0.05 -16.99 21.16
N THR A 452 -0.89 -16.89 20.15
CA THR A 452 -1.38 -18.03 19.37
C THR A 452 -0.52 -18.25 18.12
N PHE A 453 0.13 -19.43 18.00
CA PHE A 453 0.97 -19.80 16.86
C PHE A 453 0.18 -20.51 15.75
N ASP A 454 -0.92 -21.17 16.08
CA ASP A 454 -1.75 -21.88 15.09
C ASP A 454 -2.46 -20.88 14.16
N LYS A 455 -2.20 -20.98 12.87
CA LYS A 455 -2.68 -20.04 11.84
C LYS A 455 -4.21 -20.03 11.72
N ASP A 456 -4.85 -21.20 11.84
CA ASP A 456 -6.30 -21.31 11.72
C ASP A 456 -6.98 -20.73 12.97
N GLU A 457 -6.37 -20.91 14.13
CA GLU A 457 -6.86 -20.32 15.39
C GLU A 457 -6.67 -18.80 15.39
N ARG A 458 -5.54 -18.27 14.85
CA ARG A 458 -5.35 -16.83 14.67
C ARG A 458 -6.44 -16.22 13.75
N SER A 459 -6.79 -16.93 12.67
CA SER A 459 -7.87 -16.50 11.77
C SER A 459 -9.22 -16.45 12.48
N LYS A 460 -9.54 -17.46 13.32
CA LYS A 460 -10.78 -17.46 14.11
C LYS A 460 -10.83 -16.33 15.14
N LEU A 461 -9.73 -16.11 15.87
CA LEU A 461 -9.62 -15.01 16.82
C LEU A 461 -9.78 -13.66 16.13
N ALA A 462 -9.23 -13.49 14.93
CA ALA A 462 -9.38 -12.26 14.15
C ALA A 462 -10.83 -12.02 13.69
N VAL A 463 -11.57 -13.08 13.36
CA VAL A 463 -13.02 -12.97 13.04
C VAL A 463 -13.80 -12.59 14.29
N GLU A 464 -13.57 -13.25 15.43
CA GLU A 464 -14.24 -12.98 16.70
C GLU A 464 -13.98 -11.54 17.16
N LEU A 465 -12.72 -11.10 17.15
CA LEU A 465 -12.34 -9.72 17.47
C LEU A 465 -13.04 -8.69 16.59
N GLN A 466 -13.10 -8.92 15.26
CA GLN A 466 -13.82 -8.03 14.37
C GLN A 466 -15.32 -8.00 14.67
N GLN A 467 -15.92 -9.16 14.93
CA GLN A 467 -17.36 -9.22 15.23
C GLN A 467 -17.70 -8.48 16.51
N ASP A 468 -16.92 -8.65 17.59
CA ASP A 468 -17.13 -7.93 18.85
C ASP A 468 -17.05 -6.41 18.67
N ILE A 469 -16.08 -5.94 17.88
CA ILE A 469 -15.91 -4.51 17.56
C ILE A 469 -17.11 -3.97 16.77
N LEU A 470 -17.65 -4.76 15.84
CA LEU A 470 -18.81 -4.42 15.01
C LEU A 470 -20.11 -4.46 15.84
N ASP A 471 -20.28 -5.45 16.72
CA ASP A 471 -21.45 -5.60 17.58
C ASP A 471 -21.53 -4.48 18.63
N ASP A 472 -20.39 -3.91 19.03
CA ASP A 472 -20.32 -2.72 19.89
C ASP A 472 -20.51 -1.41 19.10
N ASP A 473 -20.63 -1.46 17.78
CA ASP A 473 -20.65 -0.28 16.91
C ASP A 473 -19.51 0.71 17.26
N ALA A 474 -18.30 0.18 17.55
CA ALA A 474 -17.15 0.97 17.98
C ALA A 474 -16.38 1.59 16.80
N PHE A 475 -16.40 0.90 15.68
CA PHE A 475 -15.80 1.28 14.41
C PHE A 475 -16.79 1.07 13.28
N PHE A 476 -16.64 1.82 12.20
CA PHE A 476 -17.29 1.50 10.94
C PHE A 476 -16.26 1.49 9.81
N PHE A 477 -16.44 0.59 8.86
CA PHE A 477 -15.53 0.40 7.74
C PHE A 477 -16.25 0.80 6.45
N VAL A 478 -15.58 1.54 5.56
CA VAL A 478 -16.22 2.12 4.38
C VAL A 478 -15.73 1.48 3.08
N SER A 479 -14.42 1.41 2.89
CA SER A 479 -13.86 0.94 1.62
C SER A 479 -12.47 0.36 1.80
N HIS A 480 -12.18 -0.75 1.10
CA HIS A 480 -10.81 -1.17 0.81
C HIS A 480 -10.38 -0.55 -0.51
N LEU A 481 -9.18 0.04 -0.54
CA LEU A 481 -8.65 0.68 -1.72
C LEU A 481 -8.21 -0.36 -2.76
N ASN A 482 -8.70 -0.22 -3.99
CA ASN A 482 -8.12 -0.92 -5.14
C ASN A 482 -6.93 -0.12 -5.65
N MET A 483 -5.77 -0.72 -5.59
CA MET A 483 -4.58 -0.16 -6.22
C MET A 483 -4.30 -0.88 -7.54
N GLY A 484 -3.69 -0.16 -8.47
CA GLY A 484 -3.49 -0.68 -9.80
C GLY A 484 -2.18 -0.25 -10.45
N ILE A 485 -1.68 -1.14 -11.29
CA ILE A 485 -0.60 -0.88 -12.21
C ILE A 485 -1.21 -0.54 -13.57
N VAL A 486 -0.76 0.57 -14.16
CA VAL A 486 -1.10 0.96 -15.53
C VAL A 486 0.16 0.92 -16.37
N THR A 487 0.15 0.17 -17.47
CA THR A 487 1.32 0.01 -18.35
C THR A 487 0.97 0.26 -19.81
N LYS A 488 1.98 0.50 -20.64
CA LYS A 488 1.86 0.37 -22.09
C LYS A 488 1.59 -1.10 -22.47
N PRO A 489 0.89 -1.39 -23.59
CA PRO A 489 0.43 -2.74 -23.91
C PRO A 489 1.56 -3.72 -24.25
N ASN A 490 2.75 -3.22 -24.55
CA ASN A 490 3.94 -4.03 -24.79
C ASN A 490 4.70 -4.42 -23.51
N VAL A 491 4.29 -3.94 -22.35
CA VAL A 491 4.86 -4.30 -21.04
C VAL A 491 4.04 -5.44 -20.45
N THR A 492 4.71 -6.50 -20.05
CA THR A 492 4.11 -7.69 -19.44
C THR A 492 4.86 -8.08 -18.16
N GLY A 493 4.28 -8.96 -17.35
CA GLY A 493 4.91 -9.48 -16.14
C GLY A 493 4.86 -8.53 -14.93
N MET A 494 4.14 -7.41 -15.03
CA MET A 494 3.77 -6.57 -13.89
C MET A 494 2.33 -6.89 -13.46
N ALA A 495 2.14 -7.16 -12.18
CA ALA A 495 0.83 -7.38 -11.59
C ALA A 495 0.68 -6.55 -10.32
N ALA A 496 -0.52 -6.01 -10.09
CA ALA A 496 -0.85 -5.41 -8.81
C ALA A 496 -0.87 -6.50 -7.73
N HIS A 497 -0.35 -6.18 -6.55
CA HIS A 497 -0.29 -7.09 -5.42
C HIS A 497 -0.92 -6.42 -4.19
N PRO A 498 -1.65 -7.16 -3.32
CA PRO A 498 -2.35 -6.56 -2.18
C PRO A 498 -1.48 -5.77 -1.21
N CYS A 499 -0.19 -6.11 -1.05
CA CYS A 499 0.73 -5.34 -0.20
C CYS A 499 1.48 -4.22 -0.94
N ALA A 500 1.43 -4.19 -2.29
CA ALA A 500 2.15 -3.20 -3.10
C ALA A 500 3.70 -3.22 -3.01
N TYR A 501 4.28 -4.31 -2.49
CA TYR A 501 5.73 -4.41 -2.29
C TYR A 501 6.48 -4.85 -3.55
N TYR A 502 5.81 -5.53 -4.48
CA TYR A 502 6.42 -6.17 -5.65
C TYR A 502 6.00 -5.45 -6.93
N GLY A 503 6.84 -4.59 -7.46
CA GLY A 503 6.58 -3.87 -8.71
C GLY A 503 7.43 -4.38 -9.86
N ILE A 504 8.73 -4.28 -9.73
CA ILE A 504 9.72 -4.71 -10.73
C ILE A 504 10.29 -6.06 -10.31
N THR A 505 9.92 -7.10 -11.02
CA THR A 505 10.25 -8.50 -10.72
C THR A 505 10.95 -9.14 -11.91
N PRO A 506 11.54 -10.33 -11.79
CA PRO A 506 12.14 -11.06 -12.92
C PRO A 506 11.15 -11.36 -14.06
N SER A 507 9.84 -11.37 -13.77
CA SER A 507 8.81 -11.61 -14.78
C SER A 507 8.56 -10.42 -15.69
N LEU A 508 9.01 -9.22 -15.34
CA LEU A 508 8.91 -8.01 -16.17
C LEU A 508 9.52 -8.28 -17.55
N ASP A 509 8.75 -7.98 -18.59
CA ASP A 509 9.22 -8.08 -19.98
C ASP A 509 8.68 -6.91 -20.80
N VAL A 510 9.46 -6.47 -21.76
CA VAL A 510 9.08 -5.45 -22.75
C VAL A 510 9.18 -6.06 -24.14
N MET A 511 8.03 -6.25 -24.78
CA MET A 511 7.96 -6.78 -26.14
C MET A 511 8.24 -5.68 -27.16
N TYR A 512 9.04 -5.99 -28.17
CA TYR A 512 9.22 -5.08 -29.30
C TYR A 512 7.91 -5.01 -30.11
N MET A 513 7.30 -3.83 -30.18
CA MET A 513 6.21 -3.60 -31.10
C MET A 513 6.81 -3.47 -32.52
N PHE A 514 6.58 -4.47 -33.36
CA PHE A 514 6.83 -4.32 -34.79
C PHE A 514 5.82 -3.33 -35.34
N VAL A 515 6.24 -2.07 -35.51
CA VAL A 515 5.49 -1.12 -36.33
C VAL A 515 5.63 -1.62 -37.77
N GLU A 516 4.62 -2.33 -38.28
CA GLU A 516 4.54 -2.56 -39.72
C GLU A 516 4.61 -1.19 -40.41
N ASN A 517 5.74 -0.95 -41.06
CA ASN A 517 5.98 0.26 -41.83
C ASN A 517 4.99 0.32 -43.00
N LYS A 518 3.78 0.84 -42.79
CA LYS A 518 2.86 1.26 -43.86
C LYS A 518 3.35 2.47 -44.66
N ILE A 519 4.61 2.87 -44.53
CA ILE A 519 5.19 4.04 -45.24
C ILE A 519 5.80 3.66 -46.60
N LEU A 520 5.83 2.40 -47.01
CA LEU A 520 6.50 2.03 -48.28
C LEU A 520 5.61 2.04 -49.52
N TRP A 521 4.35 2.49 -49.46
CA TRP A 521 3.44 2.48 -50.63
C TRP A 521 3.18 3.86 -51.25
N ILE A 522 3.77 4.93 -50.77
CA ILE A 522 3.58 6.29 -51.32
C ILE A 522 4.73 6.70 -52.27
N LEU A 523 5.84 5.99 -52.32
CA LEU A 523 7.00 6.31 -53.14
C LEU A 523 7.08 5.54 -54.47
N CYS A 524 6.09 4.71 -54.82
CA CYS A 524 6.04 4.03 -56.12
C CYS A 524 5.05 4.63 -57.14
N PHE A 525 4.46 5.81 -56.85
CA PHE A 525 3.55 6.51 -57.76
C PHE A 525 3.83 8.02 -57.81
N LEU A 526 5.06 8.39 -58.00
CA LEU A 526 5.44 9.74 -58.52
C LEU A 526 6.50 9.60 -59.59
#